data_34024627c8bacce84564b2a631d00185
#
_entry.id   34024627c8bacce84564b2a631d00185
#
_cell.length_a   1.000
_cell.length_b   1.000
_cell.length_c   1.000
_cell.angle_alpha   90.00
_cell.angle_beta   90.00
_cell.angle_gamma   90.00
#
_symmetry.space_group_name_H-M   'P 1'
#
loop_
_entity.id
_entity.type
_entity.pdbx_description
1 polymer ?
#
loop_
_entity_poly.entity_id
_entity_poly.type
_entity_poly.pdbx_seq_one_letter_code
_entity_poly.pdbx_strand_id
1 'polypeptide(L)'
;AYNSFYPASEDLINELGIEGFRACDYSTMWYNGPYLMEEFIQTNTKSFIPNPNYYAANECTRFEHHTVKMISDLSIGLQLYESGEVDNIDLTESNLTTITSDSNNAHNAYLCEKRPTKFSYQMHLNFQRKDENGNLDENWNKAVANYAFRQCFYKGLNLVNYYARTNKINPLKCENDFYTMPGVCYNTKGEEYTTLVAKEMGLDSEAYDGKTMKRLRANNGDISDLKKQAMDELSAIGVTFPVHCYHYIKSGDTNALDTATVLKQCFTDSFGDDFIVLDIGTYVSSLYKEVRNVQMHSILQNGWGADFGDPVNFLGQEVLSDDNAYYA
;
A
#
# COMPACT_ATOMS: atom_id res chain seq x y z
N ALA A 1 -16.92 -7.73 8.85
CA ALA A 1 -17.54 -6.88 7.83
C ALA A 1 -16.58 -5.76 7.47
N TYR A 2 -16.49 -5.44 6.20
CA TYR A 2 -15.73 -4.29 5.72
C TYR A 2 -16.54 -3.01 5.93
N ASN A 3 -15.84 -1.88 6.03
CA ASN A 3 -16.44 -0.56 6.30
C ASN A 3 -17.56 -0.12 5.33
N SER A 4 -17.66 -0.75 4.16
CA SER A 4 -18.72 -0.50 3.18
C SER A 4 -20.03 -1.24 3.44
N PHE A 5 -20.05 -2.19 4.41
CA PHE A 5 -21.18 -3.09 4.66
C PHE A 5 -21.62 -3.08 6.15
N TYR A 6 -21.51 -1.96 6.81
CA TYR A 6 -22.04 -1.84 8.17
C TYR A 6 -23.56 -1.74 8.14
N PRO A 7 -24.25 -2.46 9.04
CA PRO A 7 -25.68 -2.29 9.19
C PRO A 7 -26.02 -0.86 9.59
N ALA A 8 -26.97 -0.25 8.91
CA ALA A 8 -27.56 1.03 9.31
C ALA A 8 -28.90 0.76 10.00
N SER A 9 -29.26 1.60 10.98
CA SER A 9 -30.55 1.50 11.65
C SER A 9 -31.65 2.04 10.74
N GLU A 10 -32.59 1.18 10.37
CA GLU A 10 -33.78 1.57 9.60
C GLU A 10 -34.65 2.55 10.40
N ASP A 11 -34.78 2.31 11.71
CA ASP A 11 -35.58 3.18 12.58
C ASP A 11 -35.00 4.59 12.64
N LEU A 12 -33.68 4.71 12.78
CA LEU A 12 -33.02 6.02 12.79
C LEU A 12 -33.13 6.74 11.43
N ILE A 13 -33.04 5.97 10.32
CA ILE A 13 -33.23 6.55 8.98
C ILE A 13 -34.67 6.99 8.77
N ASN A 14 -35.66 6.23 9.25
CA ASN A 14 -37.06 6.59 9.15
C ASN A 14 -37.40 7.82 10.00
N GLU A 15 -36.76 7.96 11.16
CA GLU A 15 -36.96 9.13 12.04
C GLU A 15 -36.33 10.40 11.46
N LEU A 16 -35.12 10.33 10.98
CA LEU A 16 -34.34 11.51 10.57
C LEU A 16 -34.37 11.78 9.06
N GLY A 17 -34.79 10.82 8.26
CA GLY A 17 -34.56 10.81 6.83
C GLY A 17 -33.10 10.56 6.45
N ILE A 18 -32.83 10.31 5.17
CA ILE A 18 -31.45 9.99 4.70
C ILE A 18 -30.50 11.17 4.95
N GLU A 19 -30.92 12.39 4.73
CA GLU A 19 -30.06 13.57 4.93
C GLU A 19 -29.80 13.83 6.43
N GLY A 20 -30.79 13.65 7.29
CA GLY A 20 -30.60 13.72 8.73
C GLY A 20 -29.66 12.61 9.24
N PHE A 21 -29.81 11.38 8.74
CA PHE A 21 -28.90 10.27 9.06
C PHE A 21 -27.44 10.56 8.64
N ARG A 22 -27.24 11.14 7.47
CA ARG A 22 -25.91 11.56 6.99
C ARG A 22 -25.30 12.69 7.82
N ALA A 23 -26.14 13.51 8.44
CA ALA A 23 -25.71 14.63 9.29
C ALA A 23 -25.48 14.23 10.77
N CYS A 24 -25.73 12.98 11.15
CA CYS A 24 -25.46 12.50 12.50
C CYS A 24 -23.97 12.66 12.85
N ASP A 25 -23.72 13.15 14.04
CA ASP A 25 -22.42 13.17 14.69
C ASP A 25 -22.26 12.00 15.68
N TYR A 26 -21.14 11.98 16.39
CA TYR A 26 -20.85 10.91 17.35
C TYR A 26 -21.85 10.83 18.52
N SER A 27 -22.55 11.90 18.84
CA SER A 27 -23.52 11.96 19.96
C SER A 27 -24.94 11.57 19.55
N THR A 28 -25.24 11.63 18.25
CA THR A 28 -26.57 11.36 17.68
C THR A 28 -26.63 10.05 16.89
N MET A 29 -25.49 9.49 16.52
CA MET A 29 -25.39 8.21 15.81
C MET A 29 -25.69 7.03 16.72
N TRP A 30 -26.41 6.02 16.22
CA TRP A 30 -26.60 4.75 16.92
C TRP A 30 -25.46 3.79 16.64
N TYR A 31 -24.98 3.14 17.69
CA TYR A 31 -23.82 2.26 17.64
C TYR A 31 -24.21 0.80 17.81
N ASN A 32 -23.73 -0.07 16.94
CA ASN A 32 -23.88 -1.52 17.04
C ASN A 32 -22.54 -2.24 17.33
N GLY A 33 -21.44 -1.50 17.44
CA GLY A 33 -20.11 -2.02 17.73
C GLY A 33 -19.82 -2.15 19.22
N PRO A 34 -18.63 -2.69 19.58
CA PRO A 34 -18.23 -2.92 20.99
C PRO A 34 -18.00 -1.64 21.78
N TYR A 35 -17.88 -0.49 21.13
CA TYR A 35 -17.64 0.80 21.77
C TYR A 35 -18.62 1.86 21.29
N LEU A 36 -18.88 2.83 22.14
CA LEU A 36 -19.51 4.10 21.83
C LEU A 36 -18.43 5.17 21.80
N MET A 37 -18.53 6.15 20.88
CA MET A 37 -17.69 7.33 20.93
C MET A 37 -18.27 8.30 21.97
N GLU A 38 -17.52 8.54 23.03
CA GLU A 38 -17.90 9.44 24.14
C GLU A 38 -17.55 10.89 23.82
N GLU A 39 -16.41 11.10 23.14
CA GLU A 39 -15.90 12.43 22.80
C GLU A 39 -15.20 12.43 21.44
N PHE A 40 -15.38 13.52 20.72
CA PHE A 40 -14.63 13.83 19.52
C PHE A 40 -14.21 15.29 19.50
N ILE A 41 -12.93 15.54 19.75
CA ILE A 41 -12.31 16.86 19.59
C ILE A 41 -11.53 16.82 18.29
N GLN A 42 -12.00 17.56 17.28
CA GLN A 42 -11.41 17.59 15.94
C GLN A 42 -9.91 17.91 16.03
N THR A 43 -9.09 17.15 15.29
CA THR A 43 -7.61 17.25 15.25
C THR A 43 -6.88 17.05 16.59
N ASN A 44 -7.56 16.56 17.63
CA ASN A 44 -6.98 16.35 18.94
C ASN A 44 -7.26 14.94 19.48
N THR A 45 -8.52 14.63 19.83
CA THR A 45 -8.83 13.41 20.60
C THR A 45 -10.12 12.75 20.13
N LYS A 46 -10.11 11.41 20.13
CA LYS A 46 -11.32 10.57 20.09
C LYS A 46 -11.30 9.68 21.32
N SER A 47 -12.37 9.70 22.11
CA SER A 47 -12.53 8.82 23.27
C SER A 47 -13.70 7.88 23.09
N PHE A 48 -13.51 6.66 23.53
CA PHE A 48 -14.48 5.57 23.39
C PHE A 48 -14.66 4.86 24.71
N ILE A 49 -15.91 4.49 25.02
CA ILE A 49 -16.30 3.68 26.17
C ILE A 49 -17.01 2.40 25.71
N PRO A 50 -17.04 1.33 26.50
CA PRO A 50 -17.73 0.10 26.14
C PRO A 50 -19.22 0.34 25.86
N ASN A 51 -19.71 -0.21 24.76
CA ASN A 51 -21.13 -0.23 24.46
C ASN A 51 -21.82 -1.27 25.35
N PRO A 52 -22.71 -0.88 26.28
CA PRO A 52 -23.38 -1.83 27.17
C PRO A 52 -24.35 -2.76 26.44
N ASN A 53 -24.83 -2.34 25.27
CA ASN A 53 -25.78 -3.08 24.44
C ASN A 53 -25.10 -3.92 23.34
N TYR A 54 -23.78 -4.04 23.35
CA TYR A 54 -23.07 -4.82 22.34
C TYR A 54 -23.43 -6.31 22.49
N TYR A 55 -23.94 -6.92 21.41
CA TYR A 55 -24.45 -8.29 21.39
C TYR A 55 -23.42 -9.35 21.81
N ALA A 56 -22.14 -9.13 21.51
CA ALA A 56 -21.02 -10.02 21.82
C ALA A 56 -20.17 -9.52 22.99
N ALA A 57 -20.75 -8.77 23.92
CA ALA A 57 -20.05 -8.16 25.06
C ALA A 57 -19.28 -9.18 25.92
N ASN A 58 -19.78 -10.41 26.01
CA ASN A 58 -19.17 -11.49 26.80
C ASN A 58 -18.13 -12.30 26.01
N GLU A 59 -18.00 -12.07 24.71
CA GLU A 59 -17.12 -12.82 23.81
C GLU A 59 -15.81 -12.09 23.52
N CYS A 60 -15.70 -10.82 23.92
CA CYS A 60 -14.51 -10.02 23.66
C CYS A 60 -14.08 -9.23 24.90
N THR A 61 -12.76 -9.14 25.09
CA THR A 61 -12.18 -8.23 26.08
C THR A 61 -12.27 -6.80 25.56
N ARG A 62 -12.73 -5.87 26.38
CA ARG A 62 -12.85 -4.46 26.06
C ARG A 62 -12.13 -3.64 27.13
N PHE A 63 -11.47 -2.57 26.71
CA PHE A 63 -10.94 -1.57 27.63
C PHE A 63 -12.08 -0.71 28.19
N GLU A 64 -11.95 -0.27 29.42
CA GLU A 64 -12.91 0.67 30.04
C GLU A 64 -12.92 2.01 29.31
N HIS A 65 -11.74 2.45 28.85
CA HIS A 65 -11.55 3.62 28.01
C HIS A 65 -10.55 3.29 26.89
N HIS A 66 -10.84 3.78 25.70
CA HIS A 66 -9.93 3.75 24.56
C HIS A 66 -9.82 5.16 24.00
N THR A 67 -8.65 5.78 24.11
CA THR A 67 -8.42 7.14 23.64
C THR A 67 -7.43 7.13 22.47
N VAL A 68 -7.79 7.81 21.38
CA VAL A 68 -6.91 8.06 20.24
C VAL A 68 -6.51 9.52 20.26
N LYS A 69 -5.23 9.80 20.52
CA LYS A 69 -4.64 11.14 20.40
C LYS A 69 -4.23 11.38 18.95
N MET A 70 -4.72 12.45 18.36
CA MET A 70 -4.33 12.89 17.01
C MET A 70 -3.23 13.93 17.14
N ILE A 71 -2.04 13.58 16.69
CA ILE A 71 -0.86 14.46 16.73
C ILE A 71 -0.42 14.80 15.31
N SER A 72 -0.07 16.05 15.07
CA SER A 72 0.40 16.53 13.75
C SER A 72 1.85 16.15 13.48
N ASP A 73 2.67 16.07 14.53
CA ASP A 73 4.07 15.66 14.46
C ASP A 73 4.25 14.30 15.11
N LEU A 74 4.36 13.26 14.28
CA LEU A 74 4.54 11.88 14.74
C LEU A 74 5.88 11.66 15.46
N SER A 75 6.86 12.56 15.33
CA SER A 75 8.16 12.42 15.99
C SER A 75 8.08 12.51 17.51
N ILE A 76 7.06 13.21 18.04
CA ILE A 76 6.83 13.32 19.49
C ILE A 76 6.17 12.08 20.10
N GLY A 77 5.72 11.14 19.25
CA GLY A 77 5.02 9.92 19.71
C GLY A 77 5.83 9.14 20.75
N LEU A 78 7.13 8.97 20.54
CA LEU A 78 8.00 8.27 21.48
C LEU A 78 8.05 8.97 22.86
N GLN A 79 8.08 10.30 22.90
CA GLN A 79 8.07 11.07 24.14
C GLN A 79 6.75 10.89 24.89
N LEU A 80 5.62 10.86 24.18
CA LEU A 80 4.29 10.61 24.78
C LEU A 80 4.20 9.19 25.36
N TYR A 81 4.81 8.21 24.69
CA TYR A 81 4.90 6.85 25.22
C TYR A 81 5.78 6.78 26.48
N GLU A 82 6.95 7.41 26.46
CA GLU A 82 7.89 7.47 27.59
C GLU A 82 7.33 8.23 28.80
N SER A 83 6.49 9.24 28.57
CA SER A 83 5.79 9.97 29.63
C SER A 83 4.56 9.22 30.18
N GLY A 84 4.19 8.08 29.58
CA GLY A 84 3.02 7.30 29.98
C GLY A 84 1.68 7.93 29.55
N GLU A 85 1.70 8.86 28.59
CA GLU A 85 0.49 9.50 28.08
C GLU A 85 -0.22 8.65 27.02
N VAL A 86 0.49 7.69 26.42
CA VAL A 86 -0.07 6.71 25.47
C VAL A 86 0.56 5.34 25.69
N ASP A 87 -0.19 4.29 25.45
CA ASP A 87 0.23 2.90 25.63
C ASP A 87 0.82 2.27 24.36
N ASN A 88 0.54 2.87 23.19
CA ASN A 88 0.97 2.39 21.89
C ASN A 88 1.18 3.55 20.94
N ILE A 89 2.22 3.45 20.08
CA ILE A 89 2.54 4.43 19.05
C ILE A 89 3.01 3.75 17.77
N ASP A 90 2.80 4.42 16.65
CA ASP A 90 3.54 4.13 15.42
C ASP A 90 4.87 4.89 15.44
N LEU A 91 5.98 4.14 15.32
CA LEU A 91 7.31 4.72 15.31
C LEU A 91 7.63 5.34 13.95
N THR A 92 8.17 6.55 13.97
CA THR A 92 8.83 7.13 12.80
C THR A 92 10.15 6.40 12.51
N GLU A 93 10.68 6.55 11.30
CA GLU A 93 11.99 5.99 10.96
C GLU A 93 13.10 6.51 11.90
N SER A 94 13.05 7.79 12.29
CA SER A 94 13.98 8.41 13.22
C SER A 94 13.91 7.77 14.61
N ASN A 95 12.71 7.63 15.17
CA ASN A 95 12.51 6.98 16.47
C ASN A 95 13.01 5.53 16.43
N LEU A 96 12.66 4.78 15.39
CA LEU A 96 13.07 3.40 15.22
C LEU A 96 14.60 3.28 15.10
N THR A 97 15.24 4.19 14.36
CA THR A 97 16.71 4.23 14.24
C THR A 97 17.36 4.47 15.58
N THR A 98 16.84 5.43 16.38
CA THR A 98 17.36 5.71 17.71
C THR A 98 17.27 4.50 18.63
N ILE A 99 16.14 3.80 18.62
CA ILE A 99 15.95 2.61 19.45
C ILE A 99 16.86 1.45 19.00
N THR A 100 16.92 1.17 17.69
CA THR A 100 17.65 0.00 17.17
C THR A 100 19.17 0.18 17.08
N SER A 101 19.67 1.42 17.09
CA SER A 101 21.11 1.71 17.10
C SER A 101 21.80 1.38 18.42
N ASP A 102 21.05 1.35 19.53
CA ASP A 102 21.53 0.94 20.84
C ASP A 102 20.90 -0.40 21.26
N SER A 103 21.69 -1.46 21.22
CA SER A 103 21.23 -2.81 21.60
C SER A 103 20.77 -2.91 23.06
N ASN A 104 21.17 -1.96 23.93
CA ASN A 104 20.76 -1.91 25.35
C ASN A 104 19.53 -1.02 25.58
N ASN A 105 18.99 -0.41 24.53
CA ASN A 105 17.80 0.41 24.66
C ASN A 105 16.62 -0.46 25.16
N ALA A 106 16.02 -0.05 26.28
CA ALA A 106 14.95 -0.80 26.92
C ALA A 106 13.72 -1.01 26.01
N HIS A 107 13.49 -0.10 25.05
CA HIS A 107 12.35 -0.17 24.13
C HIS A 107 12.53 -1.27 23.06
N ASN A 108 13.74 -1.81 22.83
CA ASN A 108 13.93 -2.92 21.90
C ASN A 108 13.05 -4.13 22.23
N ALA A 109 12.78 -4.37 23.51
CA ALA A 109 11.92 -5.48 23.96
C ALA A 109 10.43 -5.30 23.61
N TYR A 110 10.01 -4.08 23.30
CA TYR A 110 8.61 -3.74 23.00
C TYR A 110 8.37 -3.45 21.50
N LEU A 111 9.40 -3.55 20.68
CA LEU A 111 9.24 -3.40 19.24
C LEU A 111 8.38 -4.52 18.67
N CYS A 112 7.30 -4.15 18.02
CA CYS A 112 6.43 -5.09 17.32
C CYS A 112 6.64 -4.95 15.82
N GLU A 113 6.77 -6.08 15.13
CA GLU A 113 6.79 -6.07 13.67
C GLU A 113 5.41 -5.67 13.11
N LYS A 114 5.43 -4.89 12.03
CA LYS A 114 4.21 -4.60 11.25
C LYS A 114 3.64 -5.90 10.68
N ARG A 115 2.33 -6.04 10.75
CA ARG A 115 1.60 -7.17 10.18
C ARG A 115 1.05 -6.79 8.82
N PRO A 116 0.87 -7.77 7.90
CA PRO A 116 0.11 -7.54 6.67
C PRO A 116 -1.28 -6.99 6.99
N THR A 117 -1.74 -6.07 6.16
CA THR A 117 -3.09 -5.52 6.21
C THR A 117 -3.94 -6.08 5.08
N LYS A 118 -5.19 -5.67 4.94
CA LYS A 118 -6.03 -6.05 3.80
C LYS A 118 -5.62 -5.37 2.48
N PHE A 119 -4.71 -4.40 2.52
CA PHE A 119 -4.31 -3.63 1.35
C PHE A 119 -3.14 -4.29 0.62
N SER A 120 -3.30 -4.51 -0.67
CA SER A 120 -2.24 -4.85 -1.61
C SER A 120 -1.85 -3.62 -2.40
N TYR A 121 -0.56 -3.30 -2.44
CA TYR A 121 -0.02 -2.18 -3.21
C TYR A 121 0.72 -2.71 -4.42
N GLN A 122 0.43 -2.15 -5.59
CA GLN A 122 1.06 -2.54 -6.85
C GLN A 122 1.74 -1.35 -7.51
N MET A 123 2.74 -1.64 -8.33
CA MET A 123 3.34 -0.69 -9.26
C MET A 123 2.77 -0.98 -10.66
N HIS A 124 1.80 -0.17 -11.07
CA HIS A 124 1.18 -0.28 -12.38
C HIS A 124 2.05 0.38 -13.46
N LEU A 125 2.19 -0.28 -14.59
CA LEU A 125 2.89 0.24 -15.77
C LEU A 125 1.87 0.84 -16.73
N ASN A 126 2.07 2.08 -17.14
CA ASN A 126 1.21 2.74 -18.13
C ASN A 126 1.66 2.40 -19.55
N PHE A 127 0.81 1.75 -20.32
CA PHE A 127 1.07 1.36 -21.71
C PHE A 127 0.74 2.44 -22.74
N GLN A 128 0.15 3.55 -22.29
CA GLN A 128 -0.27 4.66 -23.16
C GLN A 128 0.15 6.02 -22.58
N ARG A 129 1.42 6.06 -22.09
CA ARG A 129 1.95 7.29 -21.56
C ARG A 129 1.92 8.42 -22.58
N LYS A 130 1.59 9.62 -22.10
CA LYS A 130 1.61 10.87 -22.86
C LYS A 130 2.59 11.85 -22.22
N ASP A 131 3.14 12.72 -23.04
CA ASP A 131 3.94 13.85 -22.61
C ASP A 131 3.05 14.99 -22.04
N GLU A 132 3.67 16.06 -21.59
CA GLU A 132 2.98 17.26 -21.07
C GLU A 132 2.10 17.98 -22.10
N ASN A 133 2.31 17.72 -23.39
CA ASN A 133 1.52 18.28 -24.48
C ASN A 133 0.37 17.35 -24.92
N GLY A 134 0.24 16.19 -24.27
CA GLY A 134 -0.77 15.18 -24.58
C GLY A 134 -0.41 14.25 -25.76
N ASN A 135 0.83 14.30 -26.28
CA ASN A 135 1.28 13.40 -27.33
C ASN A 135 1.72 12.06 -26.72
N LEU A 136 1.55 10.97 -27.47
CA LEU A 136 2.04 9.66 -27.06
C LEU A 136 3.57 9.66 -26.92
N ASP A 137 4.07 9.17 -25.78
CA ASP A 137 5.49 8.88 -25.60
C ASP A 137 5.85 7.57 -26.29
N GLU A 138 6.19 7.67 -27.57
CA GLU A 138 6.51 6.51 -28.39
C GLU A 138 7.67 5.68 -27.84
N ASN A 139 8.65 6.32 -27.20
CA ASN A 139 9.84 5.63 -26.67
C ASN A 139 9.45 4.73 -25.49
N TRP A 140 8.75 5.29 -24.49
CA TRP A 140 8.25 4.53 -23.36
C TRP A 140 7.21 3.48 -23.77
N ASN A 141 6.23 3.86 -24.61
CA ASN A 141 5.12 2.98 -24.98
C ASN A 141 5.59 1.74 -25.76
N LYS A 142 6.59 1.87 -26.62
CA LYS A 142 7.24 0.74 -27.26
C LYS A 142 8.04 -0.11 -26.28
N ALA A 143 8.79 0.54 -25.39
CA ALA A 143 9.59 -0.17 -24.39
C ALA A 143 8.71 -1.00 -23.44
N VAL A 144 7.65 -0.41 -22.87
CA VAL A 144 6.77 -1.11 -21.94
C VAL A 144 5.95 -2.23 -22.60
N ALA A 145 5.70 -2.16 -23.92
CA ALA A 145 5.06 -3.23 -24.68
C ALA A 145 5.97 -4.47 -24.85
N ASN A 146 7.28 -4.31 -24.75
CA ASN A 146 8.24 -5.41 -24.86
C ASN A 146 8.24 -6.32 -23.63
N TYR A 147 8.14 -7.63 -23.85
CA TYR A 147 8.07 -8.60 -22.75
C TYR A 147 9.36 -8.66 -21.94
N ALA A 148 10.53 -8.73 -22.59
CA ALA A 148 11.82 -8.80 -21.91
C ALA A 148 12.08 -7.54 -21.06
N PHE A 149 11.68 -6.36 -21.55
CA PHE A 149 11.74 -5.11 -20.81
C PHE A 149 10.92 -5.18 -19.51
N ARG A 150 9.66 -5.64 -19.57
CA ARG A 150 8.83 -5.82 -18.36
C ARG A 150 9.40 -6.88 -17.42
N GLN A 151 9.99 -7.96 -17.95
CA GLN A 151 10.64 -8.97 -17.11
C GLN A 151 11.84 -8.39 -16.34
N CYS A 152 12.52 -7.37 -16.87
CA CYS A 152 13.58 -6.67 -16.14
C CYS A 152 13.03 -5.96 -14.90
N PHE A 153 11.85 -5.34 -14.97
CA PHE A 153 11.20 -4.79 -13.76
C PHE A 153 10.90 -5.88 -12.75
N TYR A 154 10.21 -6.94 -13.17
CA TYR A 154 9.75 -8.00 -12.27
C TYR A 154 10.92 -8.74 -11.61
N LYS A 155 11.97 -9.07 -12.36
CA LYS A 155 13.09 -9.89 -11.87
C LYS A 155 14.24 -9.07 -11.30
N GLY A 156 14.46 -7.85 -11.80
CA GLY A 156 15.65 -7.07 -11.53
C GLY A 156 15.48 -5.93 -10.54
N LEU A 157 14.30 -5.32 -10.46
CA LEU A 157 14.10 -4.14 -9.60
C LEU A 157 14.20 -4.52 -8.11
N ASN A 158 15.26 -4.02 -7.47
CA ASN A 158 15.49 -4.23 -6.05
C ASN A 158 14.94 -3.06 -5.24
N LEU A 159 13.84 -3.28 -4.52
CA LEU A 159 13.18 -2.28 -3.71
C LEU A 159 13.48 -2.38 -2.21
N VAL A 160 14.51 -3.12 -1.79
CA VAL A 160 14.84 -3.31 -0.36
C VAL A 160 15.02 -1.97 0.35
N ASN A 161 15.80 -1.05 -0.23
CA ASN A 161 16.02 0.28 0.36
C ASN A 161 14.76 1.13 0.37
N TYR A 162 13.90 1.00 -0.64
CA TYR A 162 12.60 1.65 -0.67
C TYR A 162 11.67 1.10 0.42
N TYR A 163 11.60 -0.21 0.58
CA TYR A 163 10.81 -0.84 1.65
C TYR A 163 11.33 -0.49 3.05
N ALA A 164 12.64 -0.29 3.20
CA ALA A 164 13.24 0.12 4.46
C ALA A 164 12.73 1.47 4.98
N ARG A 165 12.19 2.33 4.11
CA ARG A 165 11.49 3.57 4.51
C ARG A 165 10.24 3.30 5.34
N THR A 166 9.59 2.16 5.12
CA THR A 166 8.33 1.78 5.80
C THR A 166 8.56 0.71 6.86
N ASN A 167 9.45 -0.24 6.60
CA ASN A 167 9.79 -1.32 7.52
C ASN A 167 11.31 -1.51 7.57
N LYS A 168 11.95 -0.79 8.48
CA LYS A 168 13.40 -0.81 8.63
C LYS A 168 13.92 -2.12 9.23
N ILE A 169 13.13 -2.78 10.09
CA ILE A 169 13.54 -4.01 10.77
C ILE A 169 13.63 -5.17 9.76
N ASN A 170 12.61 -5.30 8.92
CA ASN A 170 12.57 -6.37 7.92
C ASN A 170 11.93 -5.87 6.61
N PRO A 171 12.70 -5.14 5.77
CA PRO A 171 12.19 -4.56 4.54
C PRO A 171 11.54 -5.57 3.60
N LEU A 172 12.09 -6.79 3.53
CA LEU A 172 11.61 -7.84 2.63
C LEU A 172 10.20 -8.34 2.97
N LYS A 173 9.72 -8.11 4.20
CA LYS A 173 8.32 -8.39 4.55
C LYS A 173 7.31 -7.46 3.89
N CYS A 174 7.75 -6.36 3.28
CA CYS A 174 6.89 -5.49 2.49
C CYS A 174 6.68 -6.00 1.06
N GLU A 175 7.47 -6.97 0.60
CA GLU A 175 7.35 -7.51 -0.75
C GLU A 175 6.20 -8.49 -0.86
N ASN A 176 5.31 -8.25 -1.84
CA ASN A 176 4.18 -9.12 -2.17
C ASN A 176 4.19 -9.39 -3.68
N ASP A 177 4.29 -10.66 -4.06
CA ASP A 177 4.32 -11.07 -5.46
C ASP A 177 2.93 -11.44 -6.02
N PHE A 178 1.88 -11.18 -5.25
CA PHE A 178 0.49 -11.47 -5.63
C PHE A 178 -0.32 -10.18 -5.74
N TYR A 179 -1.37 -10.17 -6.55
CA TYR A 179 -2.34 -9.08 -6.57
C TYR A 179 -3.16 -9.00 -5.29
N THR A 180 -3.42 -10.14 -4.67
CA THR A 180 -4.15 -10.24 -3.41
C THR A 180 -3.21 -10.18 -2.21
N MET A 181 -3.71 -9.71 -1.08
CA MET A 181 -2.99 -9.87 0.19
C MET A 181 -3.15 -11.29 0.72
N PRO A 182 -2.06 -11.90 1.23
CA PRO A 182 -2.16 -13.16 1.97
C PRO A 182 -3.10 -13.02 3.18
N GLY A 183 -3.90 -14.04 3.43
CA GLY A 183 -4.80 -14.11 4.57
C GLY A 183 -6.14 -13.39 4.40
N VAL A 184 -6.44 -12.87 3.21
CA VAL A 184 -7.73 -12.21 2.93
C VAL A 184 -8.73 -13.17 2.31
N CYS A 185 -8.28 -14.02 1.41
CA CYS A 185 -9.15 -14.93 0.63
C CYS A 185 -8.87 -16.38 0.96
N TYR A 186 -9.93 -17.15 1.20
CA TYR A 186 -9.86 -18.57 1.51
C TYR A 186 -10.91 -19.34 0.71
N ASN A 187 -10.59 -20.57 0.32
CA ASN A 187 -11.60 -21.46 -0.26
C ASN A 187 -12.49 -22.07 0.83
N THR A 188 -13.49 -22.88 0.41
CA THR A 188 -14.43 -23.54 1.32
C THR A 188 -13.79 -24.60 2.25
N LYS A 189 -12.53 -24.98 2.00
CA LYS A 189 -11.75 -25.89 2.85
C LYS A 189 -10.85 -25.14 3.84
N GLY A 190 -10.87 -23.80 3.81
CA GLY A 190 -9.99 -22.97 4.64
C GLY A 190 -8.56 -22.86 4.11
N GLU A 191 -8.29 -23.25 2.86
CA GLU A 191 -6.98 -23.07 2.23
C GLU A 191 -6.85 -21.63 1.72
N GLU A 192 -5.72 -21.02 2.02
CA GLU A 192 -5.44 -19.63 1.68
C GLU A 192 -5.11 -19.48 0.19
N TYR A 193 -5.68 -18.45 -0.46
CA TYR A 193 -5.67 -18.26 -1.90
C TYR A 193 -4.25 -18.13 -2.49
N THR A 194 -3.39 -17.30 -1.90
CA THR A 194 -2.04 -17.11 -2.46
C THR A 194 -1.20 -18.38 -2.38
N THR A 195 -1.44 -19.23 -1.37
CA THR A 195 -0.84 -20.55 -1.26
C THR A 195 -1.29 -21.48 -2.38
N LEU A 196 -2.59 -21.44 -2.73
CA LEU A 196 -3.13 -22.24 -3.84
C LEU A 196 -2.56 -21.77 -5.18
N VAL A 197 -2.48 -20.45 -5.41
CA VAL A 197 -1.89 -19.89 -6.64
C VAL A 197 -0.43 -20.31 -6.78
N ALA A 198 0.37 -20.19 -5.72
CA ALA A 198 1.78 -20.58 -5.75
C ALA A 198 1.95 -22.08 -6.08
N LYS A 199 1.11 -22.93 -5.48
CA LYS A 199 1.10 -24.36 -5.75
C LYS A 199 0.73 -24.68 -7.20
N GLU A 200 -0.30 -24.03 -7.74
CA GLU A 200 -0.73 -24.21 -9.13
C GLU A 200 0.34 -23.76 -10.13
N MET A 201 1.08 -22.72 -9.80
CA MET A 201 2.22 -22.23 -10.59
C MET A 201 3.48 -23.10 -10.45
N GLY A 202 3.46 -24.16 -9.65
CA GLY A 202 4.62 -25.02 -9.39
C GLY A 202 5.71 -24.32 -8.58
N LEU A 203 5.36 -23.30 -7.82
CA LEU A 203 6.29 -22.56 -6.98
C LEU A 203 6.29 -23.14 -5.57
N ASP A 204 7.48 -23.25 -4.96
CA ASP A 204 7.60 -23.63 -3.57
C ASP A 204 7.07 -22.49 -2.70
N SER A 205 5.98 -22.75 -1.99
CA SER A 205 5.36 -21.77 -1.11
C SER A 205 4.97 -22.40 0.21
N GLU A 206 5.44 -21.82 1.29
CA GLU A 206 4.96 -22.16 2.62
C GLU A 206 3.49 -21.72 2.79
N ALA A 207 2.76 -22.41 3.65
CA ALA A 207 1.42 -22.00 4.03
C ALA A 207 1.47 -20.61 4.70
N TYR A 208 0.44 -19.78 4.45
CA TYR A 208 0.33 -18.48 5.08
C TYR A 208 0.18 -18.62 6.61
N ASP A 209 1.10 -18.03 7.35
CA ASP A 209 1.19 -18.10 8.81
C ASP A 209 0.52 -16.90 9.53
N GLY A 210 -0.09 -16.00 8.78
CA GLY A 210 -0.70 -14.77 9.29
C GLY A 210 0.27 -13.62 9.56
N LYS A 211 1.56 -13.79 9.31
CA LYS A 211 2.60 -12.81 9.67
C LYS A 211 3.58 -12.50 8.56
N THR A 212 3.84 -13.46 7.68
CA THR A 212 4.90 -13.37 6.66
C THR A 212 4.29 -13.19 5.28
N MET A 213 4.81 -12.24 4.51
CA MET A 213 4.47 -12.08 3.10
C MET A 213 5.12 -13.19 2.30
N LYS A 214 4.38 -13.71 1.29
CA LYS A 214 4.89 -14.74 0.39
C LYS A 214 5.68 -14.11 -0.74
N ARG A 215 6.72 -14.82 -1.14
CA ARG A 215 7.59 -14.41 -2.23
C ARG A 215 7.64 -15.50 -3.27
N LEU A 216 7.34 -15.15 -4.52
CA LEU A 216 7.35 -16.05 -5.67
C LEU A 216 8.60 -15.89 -6.54
N ARG A 217 9.24 -14.72 -6.49
CA ARG A 217 10.44 -14.45 -7.25
C ARG A 217 11.69 -14.55 -6.37
N ALA A 218 12.77 -15.08 -6.94
CA ALA A 218 14.06 -14.90 -6.35
C ALA A 218 14.42 -13.41 -6.39
N ASN A 219 14.91 -12.88 -5.27
CA ASN A 219 15.42 -11.51 -5.26
C ASN A 219 16.53 -11.34 -6.24
N ASN A 220 16.41 -10.30 -7.05
CA ASN A 220 17.50 -9.70 -7.78
C ASN A 220 18.35 -10.74 -8.50
N GLY A 221 17.68 -11.53 -9.30
CA GLY A 221 18.37 -12.38 -10.25
C GLY A 221 19.21 -11.50 -11.19
N ASP A 222 20.29 -12.04 -11.71
CA ASP A 222 21.04 -11.43 -12.80
C ASP A 222 20.08 -11.25 -13.99
N ILE A 223 19.86 -10.01 -14.40
CA ILE A 223 19.02 -9.65 -15.56
C ILE A 223 19.84 -9.33 -16.80
N SER A 224 21.15 -9.59 -16.80
CA SER A 224 22.04 -9.17 -17.89
C SER A 224 21.58 -9.66 -19.27
N ASP A 225 21.18 -10.93 -19.36
CA ASP A 225 20.67 -11.50 -20.60
C ASP A 225 19.32 -10.89 -21.02
N LEU A 226 18.40 -10.69 -20.07
CA LEU A 226 17.10 -10.04 -20.33
C LEU A 226 17.27 -8.58 -20.73
N LYS A 227 18.16 -7.83 -20.06
CA LYS A 227 18.50 -6.45 -20.42
C LYS A 227 19.05 -6.38 -21.83
N LYS A 228 20.01 -7.26 -22.15
CA LYS A 228 20.57 -7.33 -23.50
C LYS A 228 19.50 -7.64 -24.53
N GLN A 229 18.67 -8.65 -24.30
CA GLN A 229 17.57 -9.02 -25.19
C GLN A 229 16.61 -7.83 -25.41
N ALA A 230 16.18 -7.17 -24.33
CA ALA A 230 15.30 -6.01 -24.42
C ALA A 230 15.92 -4.87 -25.22
N MET A 231 17.20 -4.57 -24.98
CA MET A 231 17.91 -3.52 -25.71
C MET A 231 18.05 -3.84 -27.20
N ASP A 232 18.39 -5.08 -27.54
CA ASP A 232 18.51 -5.53 -28.94
C ASP A 232 17.16 -5.44 -29.67
N GLU A 233 16.10 -6.00 -29.09
CA GLU A 233 14.74 -5.99 -29.68
C GLU A 233 14.17 -4.57 -29.83
N LEU A 234 14.35 -3.73 -28.81
CA LEU A 234 13.81 -2.38 -28.77
C LEU A 234 14.58 -1.41 -29.67
N SER A 235 15.91 -1.53 -29.75
CA SER A 235 16.72 -0.75 -30.69
C SER A 235 16.33 -1.03 -32.12
N ALA A 236 15.98 -2.28 -32.47
CA ALA A 236 15.54 -2.67 -33.80
C ALA A 236 14.23 -1.98 -34.23
N ILE A 237 13.41 -1.51 -33.31
CA ILE A 237 12.17 -0.77 -33.59
C ILE A 237 12.28 0.73 -33.28
N GLY A 238 13.51 1.23 -33.06
CA GLY A 238 13.83 2.65 -32.95
C GLY A 238 13.65 3.23 -31.54
N VAL A 239 13.62 2.39 -30.50
CA VAL A 239 13.67 2.88 -29.09
C VAL A 239 15.08 3.34 -28.77
N THR A 240 15.19 4.48 -28.12
CA THR A 240 16.45 5.06 -27.64
C THR A 240 16.64 4.81 -26.14
N PHE A 241 17.89 4.61 -25.73
CA PHE A 241 18.26 4.37 -24.33
C PHE A 241 19.10 5.52 -23.77
N PRO A 242 19.02 5.78 -22.44
CA PRO A 242 18.12 5.10 -21.49
C PRO A 242 16.64 5.41 -21.76
N VAL A 243 15.76 4.47 -21.40
CA VAL A 243 14.32 4.71 -21.40
C VAL A 243 13.95 5.48 -20.14
N HIS A 244 13.26 6.60 -20.31
CA HIS A 244 12.81 7.45 -19.21
C HIS A 244 11.50 6.95 -18.61
N CYS A 245 11.53 6.66 -17.31
CA CYS A 245 10.40 6.19 -16.52
C CYS A 245 9.94 7.30 -15.56
N TYR A 246 8.73 7.80 -15.73
CA TYR A 246 8.21 8.94 -14.97
C TYR A 246 7.34 8.51 -13.77
N HIS A 247 7.76 8.97 -12.59
CA HIS A 247 7.03 8.86 -11.34
C HIS A 247 6.68 10.26 -10.81
N TYR A 248 5.46 10.45 -10.28
CA TYR A 248 4.99 11.76 -9.86
C TYR A 248 4.69 11.80 -8.36
N ILE A 249 5.12 12.87 -7.71
CA ILE A 249 4.90 13.14 -6.30
C ILE A 249 4.19 14.48 -6.09
N LYS A 250 3.59 14.68 -4.93
CA LYS A 250 2.96 15.96 -4.60
C LYS A 250 4.03 17.04 -4.40
N SER A 251 3.83 18.19 -5.04
CA SER A 251 4.71 19.35 -4.89
C SER A 251 4.73 19.82 -3.43
N GLY A 252 5.93 20.11 -2.91
CA GLY A 252 6.12 20.55 -1.52
C GLY A 252 6.09 19.43 -0.47
N ASP A 253 5.85 18.18 -0.85
CA ASP A 253 5.95 17.04 0.06
C ASP A 253 7.38 16.53 0.12
N THR A 254 8.11 16.96 1.15
CA THR A 254 9.53 16.58 1.33
C THR A 254 9.71 15.09 1.61
N ASN A 255 8.79 14.47 2.36
CA ASN A 255 8.86 13.04 2.62
C ASN A 255 8.63 12.21 1.35
N ALA A 256 7.68 12.63 0.51
CA ALA A 256 7.46 12.00 -0.80
C ALA A 256 8.69 12.17 -1.71
N LEU A 257 9.35 13.34 -1.69
CA LEU A 257 10.57 13.58 -2.46
C LEU A 257 11.72 12.67 -1.99
N ASP A 258 11.94 12.58 -0.69
CA ASP A 258 12.97 11.70 -0.12
C ASP A 258 12.70 10.23 -0.51
N THR A 259 11.46 9.79 -0.41
CA THR A 259 11.06 8.44 -0.78
C THR A 259 11.24 8.17 -2.27
N ALA A 260 10.85 9.11 -3.14
CA ALA A 260 11.05 9.01 -4.58
C ALA A 260 12.54 9.04 -4.97
N THR A 261 13.36 9.77 -4.23
CA THR A 261 14.81 9.79 -4.43
C THR A 261 15.43 8.43 -4.12
N VAL A 262 14.99 7.77 -3.04
CA VAL A 262 15.40 6.38 -2.75
C VAL A 262 14.92 5.43 -3.85
N LEU A 263 13.68 5.59 -4.34
CA LEU A 263 13.18 4.79 -5.45
C LEU A 263 14.03 4.99 -6.72
N LYS A 264 14.40 6.23 -7.04
CA LYS A 264 15.32 6.53 -8.16
C LYS A 264 16.65 5.82 -8.00
N GLN A 265 17.24 5.81 -6.81
CA GLN A 265 18.47 5.07 -6.55
C GLN A 265 18.28 3.57 -6.74
N CYS A 266 17.14 2.99 -6.31
CA CYS A 266 16.82 1.59 -6.57
C CYS A 266 16.79 1.26 -8.08
N PHE A 267 16.30 2.18 -8.90
CA PHE A 267 16.33 2.01 -10.37
C PHE A 267 17.76 2.04 -10.91
N THR A 268 18.58 3.02 -10.52
CA THR A 268 19.98 3.10 -10.93
C THR A 268 20.77 1.86 -10.50
N ASP A 269 20.61 1.41 -9.27
CA ASP A 269 21.30 0.22 -8.75
C ASP A 269 20.87 -1.07 -9.46
N SER A 270 19.60 -1.16 -9.88
CA SER A 270 19.04 -2.36 -10.51
C SER A 270 19.30 -2.40 -12.02
N PHE A 271 19.23 -1.27 -12.71
CA PHE A 271 19.20 -1.22 -14.17
C PHE A 271 20.43 -0.54 -14.80
N GLY A 272 21.17 0.24 -14.02
CA GLY A 272 22.21 1.14 -14.53
C GLY A 272 21.62 2.38 -15.20
N ASP A 273 22.49 3.36 -15.48
CA ASP A 273 22.09 4.63 -16.10
C ASP A 273 21.91 4.52 -17.63
N ASP A 274 22.23 3.38 -18.21
CA ASP A 274 22.21 3.11 -19.64
C ASP A 274 20.93 2.40 -20.13
N PHE A 275 20.04 1.97 -19.23
CA PHE A 275 18.87 1.17 -19.61
C PHE A 275 17.54 1.82 -19.24
N ILE A 276 17.22 1.92 -17.94
CA ILE A 276 15.99 2.55 -17.44
C ILE A 276 16.34 3.55 -16.35
N VAL A 277 15.99 4.81 -16.53
CA VAL A 277 16.20 5.85 -15.54
C VAL A 277 14.86 6.37 -15.02
N LEU A 278 14.77 6.60 -13.71
CA LEU A 278 13.57 7.16 -13.07
C LEU A 278 13.64 8.68 -13.04
N ASP A 279 12.64 9.33 -13.60
CA ASP A 279 12.42 10.78 -13.50
C ASP A 279 11.28 11.08 -12.53
N ILE A 280 11.50 12.08 -11.67
CA ILE A 280 10.54 12.50 -10.66
C ILE A 280 9.85 13.77 -11.14
N GLY A 281 8.57 13.65 -11.48
CA GLY A 281 7.69 14.78 -11.76
C GLY A 281 6.88 15.21 -10.53
N THR A 282 6.19 16.35 -10.62
CA THR A 282 5.35 16.84 -9.53
C THR A 282 3.95 17.19 -9.99
N TYR A 283 2.98 17.09 -9.06
CA TYR A 283 1.62 17.59 -9.22
C TYR A 283 1.24 18.46 -8.00
N VAL A 284 0.22 19.31 -8.14
CA VAL A 284 -0.13 20.29 -7.10
C VAL A 284 -1.28 19.83 -6.23
N SER A 285 -2.41 19.48 -6.82
CA SER A 285 -3.64 19.22 -6.07
C SER A 285 -4.14 17.78 -6.15
N SER A 286 -4.10 17.14 -7.31
CA SER A 286 -4.67 15.82 -7.51
C SER A 286 -3.85 14.96 -8.47
N LEU A 287 -3.25 13.91 -7.93
CA LEU A 287 -2.55 12.88 -8.71
C LEU A 287 -3.43 12.32 -9.84
N TYR A 288 -4.71 12.07 -9.55
CA TYR A 288 -5.63 11.50 -10.54
C TYR A 288 -5.92 12.47 -11.68
N LYS A 289 -6.25 13.72 -11.38
CA LYS A 289 -6.64 14.70 -12.40
C LYS A 289 -5.45 15.19 -13.22
N GLU A 290 -4.32 15.43 -12.55
CA GLU A 290 -3.15 16.07 -13.16
C GLU A 290 -2.17 15.09 -13.81
N VAL A 291 -2.19 13.82 -13.40
CA VAL A 291 -1.21 12.83 -13.85
C VAL A 291 -1.88 11.59 -14.43
N ARG A 292 -2.71 10.88 -13.62
CA ARG A 292 -3.26 9.60 -14.03
C ARG A 292 -4.24 9.71 -15.21
N ASN A 293 -5.26 10.56 -15.08
CA ASN A 293 -6.31 10.66 -16.09
C ASN A 293 -5.81 11.25 -17.42
N VAL A 294 -4.73 12.01 -17.36
CA VAL A 294 -4.03 12.54 -18.54
C VAL A 294 -2.86 11.66 -18.99
N GLN A 295 -2.63 10.53 -18.31
CA GLN A 295 -1.67 9.49 -18.66
C GLN A 295 -0.19 9.96 -18.71
N MET A 296 0.20 10.92 -17.88
CA MET A 296 1.58 11.44 -17.88
C MET A 296 2.61 10.51 -17.20
N HIS A 297 2.16 9.63 -16.31
CA HIS A 297 3.04 8.71 -15.59
C HIS A 297 3.51 7.54 -16.45
N SER A 298 4.70 7.03 -16.17
CA SER A 298 5.15 5.72 -16.63
C SER A 298 4.78 4.63 -15.65
N ILE A 299 4.97 4.92 -14.35
CA ILE A 299 4.60 4.04 -13.25
C ILE A 299 3.68 4.79 -12.28
N LEU A 300 2.71 4.06 -11.74
CA LEU A 300 1.83 4.54 -10.68
C LEU A 300 1.81 3.50 -9.56
N GLN A 301 2.16 3.92 -8.35
CA GLN A 301 1.94 3.10 -7.17
C GLN A 301 0.56 3.36 -6.63
N ASN A 302 -0.24 2.32 -6.55
CA ASN A 302 -1.55 2.37 -5.94
C ASN A 302 -1.84 1.07 -5.22
N GLY A 303 -2.86 1.07 -4.36
CA GLY A 303 -3.25 -0.08 -3.57
C GLY A 303 -4.74 -0.29 -3.55
N TRP A 304 -5.13 -1.52 -3.38
CA TRP A 304 -6.51 -1.92 -3.16
C TRP A 304 -6.67 -2.67 -1.85
N GLY A 305 -7.66 -2.26 -1.05
CA GLY A 305 -8.08 -2.97 0.14
C GLY A 305 -9.40 -3.65 -0.13
N ALA A 306 -9.42 -4.98 -0.10
CA ALA A 306 -10.60 -5.75 -0.43
C ALA A 306 -11.84 -5.32 0.36
N ASP A 307 -12.97 -5.19 -0.32
CA ASP A 307 -14.30 -4.95 0.27
C ASP A 307 -14.92 -6.25 0.81
N PHE A 308 -14.53 -7.39 0.22
CA PHE A 308 -14.93 -8.72 0.65
C PHE A 308 -13.82 -9.74 0.33
N GLY A 309 -13.86 -10.89 1.00
CA GLY A 309 -12.81 -11.93 0.94
C GLY A 309 -12.91 -12.84 -0.28
N ASP A 310 -12.92 -12.28 -1.49
CA ASP A 310 -12.88 -13.01 -2.74
C ASP A 310 -11.79 -12.41 -3.65
N PRO A 311 -10.97 -13.24 -4.33
CA PRO A 311 -9.93 -12.78 -5.23
C PRO A 311 -10.43 -11.84 -6.33
N VAL A 312 -11.68 -12.00 -6.78
CA VAL A 312 -12.27 -11.14 -7.82
C VAL A 312 -12.28 -9.67 -7.42
N ASN A 313 -12.37 -9.36 -6.13
CA ASN A 313 -12.35 -7.98 -5.66
C ASN A 313 -10.99 -7.28 -5.88
N PHE A 314 -9.92 -8.06 -5.97
CA PHE A 314 -8.61 -7.56 -6.38
C PHE A 314 -8.41 -7.64 -7.90
N LEU A 315 -8.68 -8.80 -8.48
CA LEU A 315 -8.32 -9.11 -9.86
C LEU A 315 -9.24 -8.46 -10.89
N GLY A 316 -10.51 -8.21 -10.55
CA GLY A 316 -11.47 -7.57 -11.45
C GLY A 316 -11.00 -6.20 -11.94
N GLN A 317 -10.21 -5.50 -11.15
CA GLN A 317 -9.68 -4.18 -11.52
C GLN A 317 -8.62 -4.21 -12.62
N GLU A 318 -8.06 -5.38 -12.89
CA GLU A 318 -7.04 -5.61 -13.92
C GLU A 318 -7.64 -6.22 -15.19
N VAL A 319 -8.98 -6.39 -15.25
CA VAL A 319 -9.66 -7.03 -16.38
C VAL A 319 -10.56 -6.04 -17.10
N LEU A 320 -10.24 -5.71 -18.35
CA LEU A 320 -10.96 -4.72 -19.17
C LEU A 320 -12.47 -4.98 -19.32
N SER A 321 -12.90 -6.24 -19.23
CA SER A 321 -14.31 -6.62 -19.34
C SER A 321 -15.08 -6.53 -18.01
N ASP A 322 -14.43 -6.19 -16.90
CA ASP A 322 -15.07 -6.00 -15.60
C ASP A 322 -15.55 -4.54 -15.47
N ASP A 323 -16.76 -4.35 -14.91
CA ASP A 323 -17.32 -3.02 -14.65
C ASP A 323 -16.48 -2.22 -13.63
N ASN A 324 -15.64 -2.91 -12.85
CA ASN A 324 -14.71 -2.31 -11.90
C ASN A 324 -13.28 -2.18 -12.45
N ALA A 325 -13.08 -2.35 -13.76
CA ALA A 325 -11.77 -2.25 -14.38
C ALA A 325 -11.16 -0.85 -14.16
N TYR A 326 -10.32 -0.75 -13.13
CA TYR A 326 -9.73 0.52 -12.70
C TYR A 326 -8.31 0.72 -13.19
N TYR A 327 -7.59 -0.38 -13.39
CA TYR A 327 -6.18 -0.40 -13.80
C TYR A 327 -5.95 -1.10 -15.15
N ALA A 328 -6.98 -1.70 -15.72
CA ALA A 328 -6.90 -2.38 -17.01
C ALA A 328 -6.82 -1.41 -18.20
#